data_d6f4230a836deb2d0c55c1f75f02d6fa
#
_entry.id   d6f4230a836deb2d0c55c1f75f02d6fa
#
_cell.length_a   1.000
_cell.length_b   1.000
_cell.length_c   1.000
_cell.angle_alpha   90.00
_cell.angle_beta   90.00
_cell.angle_gamma   90.00
#
_symmetry.space_group_name_H-M   'P 1'
#
loop_
_entity.id
_entity.type
_entity.pdbx_description
1 polymer ?
#
loop_
_entity_poly.entity_id
_entity_poly.type
_entity_poly.pdbx_seq_one_letter_code
_entity_poly.pdbx_strand_id
1 'polypeptide(L)'
;MSIYQAIEKSGESRRVYQLTSPIDLQPAGELVCASKEDVQAALLRAKAALPAWAAKSLKERADILRNAVKILLARQDEVMDLVVKETGKARTDALSMEVYSVADAWTYYAKHAKAFLGEEKRKVPGVLGLTKKMTISYKPLGVVGIIVPWNGPVVLGAVPA
;
A
#
# COMPACT_ATOMS: atom_id res chain seq x y z
N MET A 1 -7.40 28.57 -5.60
CA MET A 1 -7.00 28.35 -7.01
C MET A 1 -6.72 26.87 -7.16
N SER A 2 -7.40 26.16 -8.06
CA SER A 2 -7.19 24.70 -8.20
C SER A 2 -5.82 24.45 -8.84
N ILE A 3 -4.97 23.71 -8.16
CA ILE A 3 -3.65 23.27 -8.66
C ILE A 3 -3.78 22.18 -9.74
N TYR A 4 -5.01 21.77 -10.07
CA TYR A 4 -5.30 20.74 -11.07
C TYR A 4 -6.12 21.37 -12.21
N GLN A 5 -5.56 21.39 -13.41
CA GLN A 5 -6.33 21.65 -14.64
C GLN A 5 -6.58 20.32 -15.34
N ALA A 6 -7.86 20.00 -15.56
CA ALA A 6 -8.23 18.86 -16.39
C ALA A 6 -8.09 19.27 -17.87
N ILE A 7 -7.27 18.54 -18.62
CA ILE A 7 -7.14 18.71 -20.08
C ILE A 7 -7.79 17.50 -20.73
N GLU A 8 -8.86 17.73 -21.49
CA GLU A 8 -9.43 16.70 -22.35
C GLU A 8 -8.56 16.57 -23.62
N LYS A 9 -7.83 15.48 -23.74
CA LYS A 9 -7.18 15.11 -25.01
C LYS A 9 -8.22 14.46 -25.91
N SER A 10 -8.45 15.06 -27.07
CA SER A 10 -9.40 14.57 -28.08
C SER A 10 -9.05 13.15 -28.52
N GLY A 11 -9.97 12.21 -28.28
CA GLY A 11 -9.89 10.82 -28.79
C GLY A 11 -9.83 9.70 -27.77
N GLU A 12 -9.42 9.93 -26.54
CA GLU A 12 -9.54 8.99 -25.42
C GLU A 12 -10.27 9.66 -24.26
N SER A 13 -11.29 9.02 -23.72
CA SER A 13 -12.12 9.55 -22.62
C SER A 13 -11.43 9.53 -21.25
N ARG A 14 -10.11 9.77 -21.21
CA ARG A 14 -9.30 9.80 -19.98
C ARG A 14 -9.05 11.23 -19.55
N ARG A 15 -9.31 11.52 -18.27
CA ARG A 15 -8.89 12.78 -17.67
C ARG A 15 -7.37 12.81 -17.52
N VAL A 16 -6.77 13.92 -17.92
CA VAL A 16 -5.34 14.20 -17.70
C VAL A 16 -5.26 15.44 -16.82
N TYR A 17 -4.53 15.31 -15.71
CA TYR A 17 -4.25 16.44 -14.83
C TYR A 17 -2.80 16.88 -15.03
N GLN A 18 -2.60 18.18 -15.25
CA GLN A 18 -1.27 18.76 -15.14
C GLN A 18 -0.96 18.98 -13.67
N LEU A 19 0.14 18.40 -13.21
CA LEU A 19 0.58 18.55 -11.85
C LEU A 19 1.52 19.75 -11.73
N THR A 20 1.34 20.51 -10.66
CA THR A 20 2.17 21.69 -10.36
C THR A 20 2.78 21.49 -8.98
N SER A 21 4.08 21.68 -8.87
CA SER A 21 4.76 21.64 -7.58
C SER A 21 4.27 22.78 -6.69
N PRO A 22 3.90 22.51 -5.42
CA PRO A 22 3.50 23.57 -4.50
C PRO A 22 4.68 24.42 -4.00
N ILE A 23 5.93 24.01 -4.28
CA ILE A 23 7.13 24.70 -3.82
C ILE A 23 7.38 25.95 -4.66
N ASP A 24 7.38 25.78 -5.98
CA ASP A 24 7.82 26.80 -6.95
C ASP A 24 6.79 27.06 -8.05
N LEU A 25 5.64 26.39 -7.99
CA LEU A 25 4.56 26.45 -8.97
C LEU A 25 4.97 26.00 -10.39
N GLN A 26 6.11 25.31 -10.51
CA GLN A 26 6.55 24.76 -11.78
C GLN A 26 5.85 23.43 -12.11
N PRO A 27 5.81 23.04 -13.39
CA PRO A 27 5.24 21.76 -13.79
C PRO A 27 5.93 20.60 -13.08
N ALA A 28 5.15 19.74 -12.41
CA ALA A 28 5.62 18.56 -11.70
C ALA A 28 5.39 17.25 -12.48
N GLY A 29 4.60 17.28 -13.54
CA GLY A 29 4.30 16.15 -14.40
C GLY A 29 2.85 16.10 -14.85
N GLU A 30 2.45 14.98 -15.43
CA GLU A 30 1.07 14.72 -15.86
C GLU A 30 0.55 13.46 -15.15
N LEU A 31 -0.70 13.50 -14.74
CA LEU A 31 -1.44 12.36 -14.22
C LEU A 31 -2.56 11.97 -15.17
N VAL A 32 -2.44 10.83 -15.83
CA VAL A 32 -3.51 10.27 -16.65
C VAL A 32 -4.39 9.39 -15.76
N CYS A 33 -5.67 9.75 -15.63
CA CYS A 33 -6.61 8.95 -14.85
C CYS A 33 -6.90 7.62 -15.53
N ALA A 34 -7.00 6.57 -14.72
CA ALA A 34 -7.46 5.27 -15.18
C ALA A 34 -8.92 5.33 -15.63
N SER A 35 -9.24 4.63 -16.72
CA SER A 35 -10.61 4.42 -17.15
C SER A 35 -11.30 3.36 -16.27
N LYS A 36 -12.61 3.21 -16.42
CA LYS A 36 -13.35 2.14 -15.77
C LYS A 36 -12.84 0.75 -16.18
N GLU A 37 -12.48 0.62 -17.45
CA GLU A 37 -11.92 -0.62 -18.04
C GLU A 37 -10.54 -0.93 -17.45
N ASP A 38 -9.69 0.08 -17.24
CA ASP A 38 -8.38 -0.09 -16.57
C ASP A 38 -8.55 -0.60 -15.14
N VAL A 39 -9.50 -0.02 -14.41
CA VAL A 39 -9.79 -0.44 -13.02
C VAL A 39 -10.32 -1.88 -13.00
N GLN A 40 -11.22 -2.24 -13.92
CA GLN A 40 -11.73 -3.60 -14.05
C GLN A 40 -10.60 -4.59 -14.40
N ALA A 41 -9.75 -4.22 -15.35
CA ALA A 41 -8.59 -5.04 -15.72
C ALA A 41 -7.61 -5.22 -14.55
N ALA A 42 -7.34 -4.17 -13.77
CA ALA A 42 -6.51 -4.25 -12.58
C ALA A 42 -7.12 -5.19 -11.52
N LEU A 43 -8.43 -5.10 -11.29
CA LEU A 43 -9.15 -5.98 -10.38
C LEU A 43 -9.08 -7.45 -10.82
N LEU A 44 -9.23 -7.73 -12.12
CA LEU A 44 -9.12 -9.08 -12.67
C LEU A 44 -7.69 -9.64 -12.51
N ARG A 45 -6.67 -8.85 -12.78
CA ARG A 45 -5.26 -9.25 -12.55
C ARG A 45 -5.01 -9.56 -11.06
N ALA A 46 -5.50 -8.72 -10.16
CA ALA A 46 -5.36 -8.95 -8.73
C ALA A 46 -6.08 -10.23 -8.26
N LYS A 47 -7.30 -10.48 -8.77
CA LYS A 47 -8.03 -11.73 -8.50
C LYS A 47 -7.30 -12.95 -9.04
N ALA A 48 -6.71 -12.88 -10.23
CA ALA A 48 -5.94 -13.98 -10.81
C ALA A 48 -4.65 -14.28 -10.03
N ALA A 49 -4.01 -13.26 -9.45
CA ALA A 49 -2.80 -13.43 -8.62
C ALA A 49 -3.09 -13.98 -7.22
N LEU A 50 -4.30 -13.79 -6.71
CA LEU A 50 -4.66 -14.14 -5.32
C LEU A 50 -4.39 -15.60 -4.93
N PRO A 51 -4.73 -16.63 -5.74
CA PRO A 51 -4.46 -18.02 -5.36
C PRO A 51 -2.99 -18.30 -5.13
N ALA A 52 -2.12 -17.81 -6.01
CA ALA A 52 -0.68 -17.99 -5.89
C ALA A 52 -0.11 -17.23 -4.69
N TRP A 53 -0.63 -16.05 -4.39
CA TRP A 53 -0.26 -15.29 -3.18
C TRP A 53 -0.74 -15.99 -1.90
N ALA A 54 -1.97 -16.48 -1.87
CA ALA A 54 -2.56 -17.17 -0.73
C ALA A 54 -1.87 -18.50 -0.42
N ALA A 55 -1.33 -19.18 -1.43
CA ALA A 55 -0.58 -20.42 -1.26
C ALA A 55 0.80 -20.24 -0.61
N LYS A 56 1.34 -19.00 -0.60
CA LYS A 56 2.62 -18.70 0.05
C LYS A 56 2.49 -18.81 1.57
N SER A 57 3.50 -19.43 2.19
CA SER A 57 3.64 -19.43 3.64
C SER A 57 3.80 -18.00 4.20
N LEU A 58 3.52 -17.84 5.50
CA LEU A 58 3.76 -16.56 6.18
C LEU A 58 5.24 -16.15 6.11
N LYS A 59 6.16 -17.14 6.13
CA LYS A 59 7.59 -16.87 5.99
C LYS A 59 7.91 -16.28 4.62
N GLU A 60 7.44 -16.89 3.53
CA GLU A 60 7.69 -16.42 2.17
C GLU A 60 7.14 -15.00 1.96
N ARG A 61 5.93 -14.72 2.46
CA ARG A 61 5.34 -13.36 2.40
C ARG A 61 6.18 -12.36 3.21
N ALA A 62 6.63 -12.74 4.40
CA ALA A 62 7.51 -11.90 5.22
C ALA A 62 8.87 -11.64 4.54
N ASP A 63 9.44 -12.63 3.84
CA ASP A 63 10.69 -12.45 3.10
C ASP A 63 10.52 -11.49 1.91
N ILE A 64 9.37 -11.50 1.25
CA ILE A 64 9.03 -10.52 0.20
C ILE A 64 8.99 -9.09 0.79
N LEU A 65 8.33 -8.88 1.94
CA LEU A 65 8.32 -7.58 2.61
C LEU A 65 9.72 -7.13 3.02
N ARG A 66 10.54 -8.02 3.57
CA ARG A 66 11.94 -7.68 3.92
C ARG A 66 12.76 -7.26 2.70
N ASN A 67 12.53 -7.91 1.56
CA ASN A 67 13.17 -7.50 0.31
C ASN A 67 12.65 -6.15 -0.19
N ALA A 68 11.36 -5.89 -0.08
CA ALA A 68 10.77 -4.60 -0.41
C ALA A 68 11.35 -3.46 0.45
N VAL A 69 11.57 -3.69 1.76
CA VAL A 69 12.26 -2.73 2.64
C VAL A 69 13.67 -2.42 2.13
N LYS A 70 14.45 -3.44 1.74
CA LYS A 70 15.81 -3.22 1.20
C LYS A 70 15.78 -2.36 -0.06
N ILE A 71 14.84 -2.61 -0.97
CA ILE A 71 14.68 -1.85 -2.21
C ILE A 71 14.26 -0.41 -1.90
N LEU A 72 13.30 -0.21 -1.00
CA LEU A 72 12.85 1.11 -0.57
C LEU A 72 14.02 1.94 -0.01
N LEU A 73 14.79 1.36 0.90
CA LEU A 73 15.93 2.05 1.51
C LEU A 73 17.06 2.32 0.50
N ALA A 74 17.30 1.41 -0.45
CA ALA A 74 18.28 1.63 -1.51
C ALA A 74 17.86 2.76 -2.47
N ARG A 75 16.57 3.02 -2.61
CA ARG A 75 15.99 4.06 -3.49
C ARG A 75 15.36 5.22 -2.70
N GLN A 76 15.71 5.38 -1.44
CA GLN A 76 15.08 6.38 -0.55
C GLN A 76 15.19 7.82 -1.08
N ASP A 77 16.32 8.18 -1.69
CA ASP A 77 16.53 9.52 -2.23
C ASP A 77 15.57 9.82 -3.37
N GLU A 78 15.35 8.87 -4.28
CA GLU A 78 14.38 9.00 -5.37
C GLU A 78 12.95 9.21 -4.84
N VAL A 79 12.59 8.44 -3.81
CA VAL A 79 11.26 8.54 -3.18
C VAL A 79 11.09 9.89 -2.49
N MET A 80 12.11 10.32 -1.73
CA MET A 80 12.09 11.61 -1.04
C MET A 80 12.00 12.78 -2.03
N ASP A 81 12.80 12.76 -3.09
CA ASP A 81 12.80 13.83 -4.10
C ASP A 81 11.43 13.97 -4.76
N LEU A 82 10.78 12.84 -5.08
CA LEU A 82 9.44 12.84 -5.66
C LEU A 82 8.40 13.37 -4.67
N VAL A 83 8.41 12.89 -3.42
CA VAL A 83 7.51 13.34 -2.36
C VAL A 83 7.66 14.85 -2.11
N VAL A 84 8.88 15.34 -1.98
CA VAL A 84 9.17 16.77 -1.80
C VAL A 84 8.61 17.57 -2.97
N LYS A 85 8.88 17.15 -4.20
CA LYS A 85 8.42 17.82 -5.42
C LYS A 85 6.89 17.89 -5.51
N GLU A 86 6.19 16.79 -5.17
CA GLU A 86 4.75 16.69 -5.33
C GLU A 86 3.95 17.30 -4.16
N THR A 87 4.50 17.23 -2.94
CA THR A 87 3.77 17.62 -1.72
C THR A 87 4.25 18.91 -1.07
N GLY A 88 5.46 19.36 -1.39
CA GLY A 88 6.11 20.48 -0.72
C GLY A 88 6.63 20.18 0.68
N LYS A 89 6.66 18.92 1.11
CA LYS A 89 7.22 18.51 2.41
C LYS A 89 8.69 18.85 2.51
N ALA A 90 9.15 19.14 3.73
CA ALA A 90 10.58 19.17 4.01
C ALA A 90 11.20 17.76 3.77
N ARG A 91 12.45 17.70 3.31
CA ARG A 91 13.13 16.43 3.03
C ARG A 91 13.23 15.54 4.26
N THR A 92 13.39 16.12 5.45
CA THR A 92 13.38 15.40 6.73
C THR A 92 12.02 14.74 7.02
N ASP A 93 10.92 15.42 6.68
CA ASP A 93 9.57 14.86 6.85
C ASP A 93 9.29 13.76 5.81
N ALA A 94 9.75 13.93 4.57
CA ALA A 94 9.68 12.90 3.55
C ALA A 94 10.45 11.63 4.00
N LEU A 95 11.63 11.80 4.60
CA LEU A 95 12.39 10.68 5.14
C LEU A 95 11.66 10.00 6.30
N SER A 96 11.29 10.76 7.33
CA SER A 96 10.74 10.20 8.57
C SER A 96 9.33 9.65 8.40
N MET A 97 8.44 10.41 7.74
CA MET A 97 7.02 10.06 7.67
C MET A 97 6.69 9.12 6.50
N GLU A 98 7.44 9.17 5.40
CA GLU A 98 7.12 8.37 4.22
C GLU A 98 8.04 7.15 4.08
N VAL A 99 9.36 7.33 4.17
CA VAL A 99 10.31 6.23 3.97
C VAL A 99 10.47 5.39 5.23
N TYR A 100 10.83 6.03 6.34
CA TYR A 100 11.09 5.32 7.60
C TYR A 100 9.83 4.64 8.15
N SER A 101 8.69 5.32 8.12
CA SER A 101 7.44 4.75 8.61
C SER A 101 7.03 3.49 7.84
N VAL A 102 7.24 3.45 6.52
CA VAL A 102 6.99 2.25 5.71
C VAL A 102 7.99 1.14 6.03
N ALA A 103 9.28 1.48 6.10
CA ALA A 103 10.33 0.51 6.40
C ALA A 103 10.14 -0.13 7.78
N ASP A 104 9.78 0.68 8.79
CA ASP A 104 9.50 0.22 10.14
C ASP A 104 8.25 -0.67 10.19
N ALA A 105 7.13 -0.22 9.62
CA ALA A 105 5.89 -0.97 9.57
C ALA A 105 6.06 -2.32 8.87
N TRP A 106 6.67 -2.35 7.68
CA TRP A 106 6.90 -3.60 6.95
C TRP A 106 7.84 -4.55 7.67
N THR A 107 8.88 -4.02 8.32
CA THR A 107 9.79 -4.82 9.14
C THR A 107 9.07 -5.41 10.34
N TYR A 108 8.25 -4.61 11.01
CA TYR A 108 7.44 -5.03 12.15
C TYR A 108 6.44 -6.13 11.76
N TYR A 109 5.66 -5.93 10.71
CA TYR A 109 4.69 -6.93 10.26
C TYR A 109 5.38 -8.20 9.74
N ALA A 110 6.48 -8.08 9.00
CA ALA A 110 7.26 -9.25 8.56
C ALA A 110 7.82 -10.07 9.74
N LYS A 111 8.17 -9.42 10.84
CA LYS A 111 8.64 -10.08 12.06
C LYS A 111 7.52 -10.75 12.85
N HIS A 112 6.35 -10.14 12.91
CA HIS A 112 5.25 -10.54 13.77
C HIS A 112 4.09 -11.24 13.04
N ALA A 113 4.19 -11.45 11.72
CA ALA A 113 3.13 -12.05 10.90
C ALA A 113 2.56 -13.35 11.49
N LYS A 114 3.41 -14.22 12.03
CA LYS A 114 2.97 -15.47 12.65
C LYS A 114 2.14 -15.23 13.92
N ALA A 115 2.48 -14.22 14.71
CA ALA A 115 1.75 -13.90 15.93
C ALA A 115 0.37 -13.30 15.62
N PHE A 116 0.25 -12.50 14.54
CA PHE A 116 -1.01 -11.86 14.16
C PHE A 116 -1.94 -12.76 13.34
N LEU A 117 -1.40 -13.61 12.49
CA LEU A 117 -2.17 -14.39 11.52
C LEU A 117 -2.18 -15.89 11.80
N GLY A 118 -1.47 -16.32 12.84
CA GLY A 118 -1.46 -17.71 13.27
C GLY A 118 -2.79 -18.11 13.92
N GLU A 119 -3.06 -19.41 13.93
CA GLU A 119 -4.22 -19.95 14.64
C GLU A 119 -4.09 -19.75 16.15
N GLU A 120 -5.13 -19.23 16.77
CA GLU A 120 -5.22 -19.06 18.20
C GLU A 120 -6.11 -20.14 18.82
N LYS A 121 -5.56 -20.92 19.75
CA LYS A 121 -6.36 -21.84 20.54
C LYS A 121 -6.92 -21.12 21.77
N ARG A 122 -8.20 -21.17 21.95
CA ARG A 122 -8.90 -20.55 23.10
C ARG A 122 -9.55 -21.64 23.95
N LYS A 123 -9.60 -21.40 25.27
CA LYS A 123 -10.35 -22.27 26.17
C LYS A 123 -11.85 -22.04 25.98
N VAL A 124 -12.61 -23.12 25.91
CA VAL A 124 -14.06 -23.05 25.95
C VAL A 124 -14.48 -23.03 27.44
N PRO A 125 -15.23 -22.03 27.89
CA PRO A 125 -15.64 -21.93 29.29
C PRO A 125 -16.70 -22.99 29.65
N GLY A 126 -16.77 -23.36 30.93
CA GLY A 126 -17.79 -24.26 31.47
C GLY A 126 -17.62 -25.72 31.08
N VAL A 127 -18.69 -26.50 31.22
CA VAL A 127 -18.71 -27.95 30.98
C VAL A 127 -18.37 -28.32 29.55
N LEU A 128 -18.70 -27.46 28.59
CA LEU A 128 -18.37 -27.68 27.17
C LEU A 128 -16.84 -27.72 26.93
N GLY A 129 -16.06 -27.06 27.77
CA GLY A 129 -14.60 -27.09 27.67
C GLY A 129 -13.99 -28.46 27.91
N LEU A 130 -14.71 -29.40 28.50
CA LEU A 130 -14.26 -30.78 28.67
C LEU A 130 -14.23 -31.57 27.35
N THR A 131 -15.10 -31.24 26.41
CA THR A 131 -15.29 -31.96 25.15
C THR A 131 -15.05 -31.16 23.89
N LYS A 132 -15.01 -29.84 23.99
CA LYS A 132 -14.89 -28.93 22.84
C LYS A 132 -13.57 -28.17 22.84
N LYS A 133 -13.05 -27.91 21.66
CA LYS A 133 -11.89 -27.05 21.41
C LYS A 133 -12.32 -25.87 20.56
N MET A 134 -11.81 -24.68 20.85
CA MET A 134 -12.05 -23.48 20.05
C MET A 134 -10.73 -23.04 19.41
N THR A 135 -10.78 -22.82 18.11
CA THR A 135 -9.66 -22.26 17.34
C THR A 135 -10.17 -21.04 16.57
N ILE A 136 -9.44 -19.94 16.65
CA ILE A 136 -9.64 -18.76 15.85
C ILE A 136 -8.66 -18.81 14.69
N SER A 137 -9.15 -18.73 13.46
CA SER A 137 -8.31 -18.68 12.26
C SER A 137 -8.68 -17.44 11.43
N TYR A 138 -7.66 -16.78 10.90
CA TYR A 138 -7.83 -15.62 10.05
C TYR A 138 -7.88 -16.03 8.58
N LYS A 139 -8.84 -15.48 7.85
CA LYS A 139 -8.99 -15.74 6.41
C LYS A 139 -8.63 -14.47 5.63
N PRO A 140 -7.98 -14.58 4.46
CA PRO A 140 -7.73 -13.43 3.60
C PRO A 140 -9.04 -12.75 3.19
N LEU A 141 -9.06 -11.42 3.19
CA LEU A 141 -10.16 -10.63 2.63
C LEU A 141 -10.24 -10.76 1.10
N GLY A 142 -9.14 -11.13 0.47
CA GLY A 142 -9.03 -11.22 -0.97
C GLY A 142 -8.39 -9.96 -1.56
N VAL A 143 -8.98 -9.41 -2.61
CA VAL A 143 -8.50 -8.18 -3.23
C VAL A 143 -9.05 -6.98 -2.48
N VAL A 144 -8.17 -6.06 -2.11
CA VAL A 144 -8.48 -4.83 -1.39
C VAL A 144 -8.17 -3.62 -2.25
N GLY A 145 -9.06 -2.64 -2.27
CA GLY A 145 -8.81 -1.31 -2.86
C GLY A 145 -8.34 -0.35 -1.78
N ILE A 146 -7.27 0.40 -2.06
CA ILE A 146 -6.72 1.40 -1.16
C ILE A 146 -6.88 2.78 -1.80
N ILE A 147 -7.55 3.70 -1.10
CA ILE A 147 -7.68 5.10 -1.51
C ILE A 147 -6.74 5.92 -0.64
N VAL A 148 -5.73 6.50 -1.29
CA VAL A 148 -4.64 7.19 -0.61
C VAL A 148 -4.86 8.70 -0.64
N PRO A 149 -4.80 9.40 0.51
CA PRO A 149 -4.80 10.85 0.54
C PRO A 149 -3.42 11.41 0.16
N TRP A 150 -3.41 12.67 -0.26
CA TRP A 150 -2.21 13.36 -0.76
C TRP A 150 -1.16 13.68 0.32
N ASN A 151 -1.55 13.73 1.59
CA ASN A 151 -0.68 14.16 2.69
C ASN A 151 0.30 13.09 3.18
N GLY A 152 0.08 11.83 2.88
CA GLY A 152 0.95 10.71 3.20
C GLY A 152 0.99 9.69 2.06
N PRO A 153 1.41 10.11 0.84
CA PRO A 153 1.16 9.32 -0.37
C PRO A 153 1.85 7.96 -0.35
N VAL A 154 3.03 7.86 0.25
CA VAL A 154 3.78 6.61 0.30
C VAL A 154 3.33 5.76 1.49
N VAL A 155 3.35 6.31 2.70
CA VAL A 155 3.04 5.55 3.92
C VAL A 155 1.60 5.03 3.94
N LEU A 156 0.63 5.87 3.58
CA LEU A 156 -0.79 5.50 3.60
C LEU A 156 -1.20 4.56 2.47
N GLY A 157 -0.39 4.46 1.41
CA GLY A 157 -0.56 3.48 0.34
C GLY A 157 0.17 2.16 0.61
N ALA A 158 1.42 2.25 1.03
CA ALA A 158 2.31 1.10 1.16
C ALA A 158 2.04 0.24 2.41
N VAL A 159 1.68 0.86 3.56
CA VAL A 159 1.48 0.10 4.81
C VAL A 159 0.27 -0.83 4.76
N PRO A 160 -0.89 -0.46 4.18
CA PRO A 160 -2.01 -1.38 4.06
C PRO A 160 -1.89 -2.36 2.89
N ALA A 161 -0.94 -2.17 1.96
CA ALA A 161 -0.72 -3.06 0.82
C ALA A 161 0.12 -4.27 1.20
#